data_653f2ce3e1faaa63e52ffae301871335
#
_entry.id   653f2ce3e1faaa63e52ffae301871335
#
_cell.length_a   1.000
_cell.length_b   1.000
_cell.length_c   1.000
_cell.angle_alpha   90.00
_cell.angle_beta   90.00
_cell.angle_gamma   90.00
#
_symmetry.space_group_name_H-M   'P 1'
#
loop_
_entity.id
_entity.type
_entity.pdbx_description
1 polymer ?
#
loop_
_entity_poly.entity_id
_entity_poly.type
_entity_poly.pdbx_seq_one_letter_code
_entity_poly.pdbx_strand_id
1 'polypeptide(L)'
;VSSSAYGAFAHTYMAEVGTAVRRMLESGDAAVALMRKAVAERGRVRGFGNGGSSAIIRSALAQLRAGHAGLDVNASMVSPAAMAYLAQRDSYRTVFRRALADEIGDVDLVIVASVSGMSANITETVGLCRDHQVPVLAVVGGSGDQLGPVDGMVWATGTTDQQVSEDAILTALTLAAAATEEPERVLLPVEQHLHALAAMAPQRLGGWVAAATQAVTNVIRHRRALYVLCPDGGPLALAAEHFAHNLHWDAPLGVAGVRPPVVVSAPSLADMSAIYNDHPDPAHGVRYQLASASPGDVVFLLAYDSDGRTIRQAADAAFQTGAHIFLLHRDGHPLATAGQRSYRVPPVDDFGMACLVQSIAHMVCRTTRAALAADAAPPEAAALSPRDLMAQDLAPRRELSTPSVPLEGRP
;
A
#
# COMPACT_ATOMS: atom_id res chain seq x y z
N VAL A 1 16.48 20.97 0.14
CA VAL A 1 17.06 19.73 0.73
C VAL A 1 17.99 19.11 -0.30
N SER A 2 19.21 18.74 0.09
CA SER A 2 20.18 18.15 -0.83
C SER A 2 19.83 16.69 -1.18
N SER A 3 20.24 16.23 -2.37
CA SER A 3 20.07 14.81 -2.78
C SER A 3 20.70 13.83 -1.78
N SER A 4 21.77 14.25 -1.08
CA SER A 4 22.40 13.43 -0.04
C SER A 4 21.53 13.23 1.19
N ALA A 5 20.70 14.20 1.57
CA ALA A 5 19.77 14.08 2.68
C ALA A 5 18.62 13.10 2.35
N TYR A 6 18.11 13.12 1.13
CA TYR A 6 17.14 12.12 0.66
C TYR A 6 17.74 10.71 0.59
N GLY A 7 19.03 10.60 0.20
CA GLY A 7 19.74 9.32 0.21
C GLY A 7 19.90 8.75 1.63
N ALA A 8 20.27 9.60 2.59
CA ALA A 8 20.37 9.20 4.00
C ALA A 8 19.00 8.78 4.57
N PHE A 9 17.95 9.54 4.28
CA PHE A 9 16.59 9.21 4.67
C PHE A 9 16.15 7.86 4.09
N ALA A 10 16.32 7.64 2.78
CA ALA A 10 15.94 6.40 2.14
C ALA A 10 16.68 5.20 2.75
N HIS A 11 17.98 5.34 3.04
CA HIS A 11 18.76 4.30 3.69
C HIS A 11 18.22 3.97 5.10
N THR A 12 17.97 4.98 5.92
CA THR A 12 17.42 4.79 7.27
C THR A 12 16.05 4.13 7.21
N TYR A 13 15.16 4.61 6.35
CA TYR A 13 13.81 4.07 6.19
C TYR A 13 13.84 2.57 5.81
N MET A 14 14.64 2.20 4.81
CA MET A 14 14.74 0.81 4.37
C MET A 14 15.38 -0.10 5.45
N ALA A 15 16.30 0.43 6.24
CA ALA A 15 16.89 -0.30 7.36
C ALA A 15 15.85 -0.55 8.48
N GLU A 16 14.99 0.41 8.76
CA GLU A 16 13.88 0.27 9.73
C GLU A 16 12.86 -0.77 9.25
N VAL A 17 12.45 -0.72 7.98
CA VAL A 17 11.56 -1.74 7.37
C VAL A 17 12.22 -3.12 7.49
N GLY A 18 13.47 -3.27 7.07
CA GLY A 18 14.20 -4.55 7.17
C GLY A 18 14.32 -5.07 8.60
N THR A 19 14.43 -4.18 9.59
CA THR A 19 14.47 -4.55 11.02
C THR A 19 13.10 -5.06 11.49
N ALA A 20 12.03 -4.37 11.14
CA ALA A 20 10.67 -4.78 11.48
C ALA A 20 10.29 -6.12 10.82
N VAL A 21 10.66 -6.31 9.54
CA VAL A 21 10.46 -7.59 8.84
C VAL A 21 11.19 -8.73 9.55
N ARG A 22 12.49 -8.58 9.86
CA ARG A 22 13.25 -9.62 10.57
C ARG A 22 12.61 -9.99 11.90
N ARG A 23 12.16 -9.00 12.68
CA ARG A 23 11.46 -9.22 13.94
C ARG A 23 10.17 -10.04 13.75
N MET A 24 9.37 -9.72 12.75
CA MET A 24 8.17 -10.50 12.45
C MET A 24 8.52 -11.95 12.09
N LEU A 25 9.56 -12.15 11.30
CA LEU A 25 9.99 -13.47 10.85
C LEU A 25 10.52 -14.37 11.98
N GLU A 26 10.93 -13.83 13.13
CA GLU A 26 11.28 -14.62 14.33
C GLU A 26 10.13 -15.51 14.81
N SER A 27 8.90 -15.12 14.59
CA SER A 27 7.70 -15.91 14.88
C SER A 27 6.91 -16.31 13.61
N GLY A 28 7.51 -16.16 12.43
CA GLY A 28 6.87 -16.38 11.14
C GLY A 28 6.35 -17.81 10.92
N ASP A 29 7.02 -18.81 11.50
CA ASP A 29 6.61 -20.22 11.38
C ASP A 29 5.19 -20.46 11.88
N ALA A 30 4.77 -19.79 12.95
CA ALA A 30 3.43 -19.90 13.48
C ALA A 30 2.38 -19.29 12.52
N ALA A 31 2.68 -18.16 11.88
CA ALA A 31 1.81 -17.54 10.87
C ALA A 31 1.69 -18.44 9.63
N VAL A 32 2.81 -19.00 9.16
CA VAL A 32 2.84 -19.96 8.05
C VAL A 32 2.04 -21.22 8.40
N ALA A 33 2.16 -21.74 9.64
CA ALA A 33 1.41 -22.92 10.08
C ALA A 33 -0.11 -22.68 10.06
N LEU A 34 -0.58 -21.52 10.50
CA LEU A 34 -2.00 -21.15 10.41
C LEU A 34 -2.49 -21.11 8.96
N MET A 35 -1.73 -20.47 8.07
CA MET A 35 -2.07 -20.40 6.64
C MET A 35 -2.06 -21.80 6.00
N ARG A 36 -1.05 -22.63 6.29
CA ARG A 36 -0.94 -24.00 5.76
C ARG A 36 -2.10 -24.87 6.17
N LYS A 37 -2.58 -24.75 7.41
CA LYS A 37 -3.75 -25.49 7.86
C LYS A 37 -4.96 -25.17 7.00
N ALA A 38 -5.27 -23.89 6.80
CA ALA A 38 -6.37 -23.46 5.93
C ALA A 38 -6.19 -23.93 4.48
N VAL A 39 -4.96 -23.87 3.94
CA VAL A 39 -4.63 -24.38 2.59
C VAL A 39 -4.85 -25.88 2.46
N ALA A 40 -4.38 -26.67 3.44
CA ALA A 40 -4.49 -28.14 3.41
C ALA A 40 -5.97 -28.61 3.45
N GLU A 41 -6.82 -27.87 4.13
CA GLU A 41 -8.25 -28.13 4.23
C GLU A 41 -9.03 -27.60 3.02
N ARG A 42 -8.36 -26.97 2.04
CA ARG A 42 -8.97 -26.19 0.93
C ARG A 42 -10.04 -25.23 1.43
N GLY A 43 -9.71 -24.62 2.56
CA GLY A 43 -10.62 -23.85 3.37
C GLY A 43 -10.91 -22.47 2.83
N ARG A 44 -11.76 -21.77 3.55
CA ARG A 44 -12.12 -20.38 3.27
C ARG A 44 -11.26 -19.42 4.09
N VAL A 45 -10.52 -18.56 3.42
CA VAL A 45 -9.71 -17.52 4.05
C VAL A 45 -10.33 -16.15 3.76
N ARG A 46 -10.56 -15.37 4.81
CA ARG A 46 -11.14 -14.03 4.70
C ARG A 46 -10.19 -12.99 5.24
N GLY A 47 -10.13 -11.83 4.59
CA GLY A 47 -9.18 -10.79 4.93
C GLY A 47 -9.82 -9.42 5.12
N PHE A 48 -9.41 -8.69 6.17
CA PHE A 48 -9.94 -7.37 6.49
C PHE A 48 -8.85 -6.39 6.88
N GLY A 49 -9.00 -5.16 6.41
CA GLY A 49 -8.13 -4.03 6.73
C GLY A 49 -8.76 -2.72 6.31
N ASN A 50 -8.31 -1.61 6.88
CA ASN A 50 -8.75 -0.27 6.51
C ASN A 50 -7.67 0.43 5.66
N GLY A 51 -8.05 1.27 4.71
CA GLY A 51 -7.11 2.07 3.93
C GLY A 51 -5.95 1.26 3.35
N GLY A 52 -4.71 1.65 3.65
CA GLY A 52 -3.50 0.93 3.24
C GLY A 52 -3.48 -0.53 3.68
N SER A 53 -3.94 -0.83 4.90
CA SER A 53 -4.04 -2.21 5.40
C SER A 53 -4.96 -3.09 4.55
N SER A 54 -6.00 -2.53 3.89
CA SER A 54 -6.83 -3.28 2.94
C SER A 54 -6.04 -3.69 1.69
N ALA A 55 -5.21 -2.80 1.15
CA ALA A 55 -4.35 -3.11 0.01
C ALA A 55 -3.33 -4.19 0.36
N ILE A 56 -2.75 -4.14 1.56
CA ILE A 56 -1.83 -5.14 2.08
C ILE A 56 -2.48 -6.52 2.14
N ILE A 57 -3.66 -6.63 2.74
CA ILE A 57 -4.40 -7.90 2.83
C ILE A 57 -4.74 -8.44 1.45
N ARG A 58 -5.19 -7.59 0.52
CA ARG A 58 -5.49 -7.98 -0.86
C ARG A 58 -4.25 -8.55 -1.56
N SER A 59 -3.09 -7.94 -1.37
CA SER A 59 -1.83 -8.39 -1.94
C SER A 59 -1.41 -9.75 -1.38
N ALA A 60 -1.44 -9.92 -0.06
CA ALA A 60 -1.09 -11.19 0.59
C ALA A 60 -2.03 -12.33 0.21
N LEU A 61 -3.34 -12.08 0.15
CA LEU A 61 -4.32 -13.09 -0.26
C LEU A 61 -4.24 -13.39 -1.77
N ALA A 62 -3.84 -12.43 -2.60
CA ALA A 62 -3.56 -12.69 -4.01
C ALA A 62 -2.36 -13.65 -4.18
N GLN A 63 -1.30 -13.45 -3.39
CA GLN A 63 -0.17 -14.39 -3.34
C GLN A 63 -0.62 -15.79 -2.91
N LEU A 64 -1.35 -15.87 -1.81
CA LEU A 64 -1.84 -17.15 -1.29
C LEU A 64 -2.70 -17.90 -2.31
N ARG A 65 -3.56 -17.16 -3.03
CA ARG A 65 -4.39 -17.72 -4.10
C ARG A 65 -3.59 -18.17 -5.32
N ALA A 66 -2.55 -17.41 -5.68
CA ALA A 66 -1.69 -17.76 -6.82
C ALA A 66 -0.97 -19.08 -6.62
N GLY A 67 -0.52 -19.36 -5.39
CA GLY A 67 0.15 -20.61 -5.03
C GLY A 67 -0.79 -21.80 -4.83
N HIS A 68 -2.08 -21.57 -4.60
CA HIS A 68 -3.01 -22.63 -4.21
C HIS A 68 -4.31 -22.60 -5.02
N ALA A 69 -4.32 -23.31 -6.15
CA ALA A 69 -5.50 -23.42 -6.99
C ALA A 69 -6.68 -24.06 -6.24
N GLY A 70 -7.83 -23.41 -6.25
CA GLY A 70 -9.06 -23.90 -5.59
C GLY A 70 -9.22 -23.48 -4.13
N LEU A 71 -8.28 -22.71 -3.57
CA LEU A 71 -8.45 -22.08 -2.26
C LEU A 71 -9.47 -20.92 -2.38
N ASP A 72 -10.45 -20.89 -1.49
CA ASP A 72 -11.45 -19.80 -1.43
C ASP A 72 -10.91 -18.64 -0.58
N VAL A 73 -10.29 -17.67 -1.22
CA VAL A 73 -9.77 -16.47 -0.57
C VAL A 73 -10.53 -15.22 -1.01
N ASN A 74 -10.92 -14.39 -0.04
CA ASN A 74 -11.57 -13.12 -0.32
C ASN A 74 -11.08 -12.01 0.65
N ALA A 75 -10.49 -10.97 0.08
CA ALA A 75 -10.03 -9.77 0.78
C ALA A 75 -10.95 -8.55 0.59
N SER A 76 -12.03 -8.69 -0.14
CA SER A 76 -12.91 -7.59 -0.52
C SER A 76 -14.37 -7.99 -0.38
N MET A 77 -14.70 -8.57 0.78
CA MET A 77 -16.08 -9.01 1.06
C MET A 77 -17.09 -7.86 1.00
N VAL A 78 -16.63 -6.62 1.15
CA VAL A 78 -17.50 -5.45 1.17
C VAL A 78 -17.07 -4.49 0.08
N SER A 79 -17.90 -4.34 -0.96
CA SER A 79 -17.67 -3.29 -1.94
C SER A 79 -17.79 -1.89 -1.31
N PRO A 80 -17.18 -0.83 -1.86
CA PRO A 80 -17.33 0.53 -1.32
C PRO A 80 -18.79 0.95 -1.14
N ALA A 81 -19.67 0.57 -2.06
CA ALA A 81 -21.10 0.87 -1.97
C ALA A 81 -21.77 0.11 -0.81
N ALA A 82 -21.48 -1.18 -0.66
CA ALA A 82 -21.99 -1.99 0.45
C ALA A 82 -21.43 -1.49 1.79
N MET A 83 -20.17 -1.10 1.84
CA MET A 83 -19.54 -0.51 3.04
C MET A 83 -20.27 0.77 3.46
N ALA A 84 -20.53 1.69 2.52
CA ALA A 84 -21.27 2.91 2.78
C ALA A 84 -22.69 2.61 3.27
N TYR A 85 -23.39 1.66 2.65
CA TYR A 85 -24.73 1.25 3.04
C TYR A 85 -24.76 0.66 4.47
N LEU A 86 -23.86 -0.27 4.79
CA LEU A 86 -23.77 -0.86 6.12
C LEU A 86 -23.40 0.16 7.19
N ALA A 87 -22.47 1.07 6.88
CA ALA A 87 -22.05 2.12 7.78
C ALA A 87 -23.18 3.10 8.12
N GLN A 88 -24.04 3.43 7.14
CA GLN A 88 -25.20 4.30 7.35
C GLN A 88 -26.32 3.61 8.11
N ARG A 89 -26.54 2.32 7.83
CA ARG A 89 -27.65 1.57 8.42
C ARG A 89 -27.39 1.19 9.88
N ASP A 90 -26.15 0.90 10.22
CA ASP A 90 -25.71 0.39 11.52
C ASP A 90 -24.63 1.30 12.12
N SER A 91 -23.39 1.03 11.75
CA SER A 91 -22.20 1.78 12.13
C SER A 91 -21.01 1.31 11.30
N TYR A 92 -20.08 2.20 10.99
CA TYR A 92 -18.80 1.80 10.39
C TYR A 92 -18.03 0.80 11.30
N ARG A 93 -18.27 0.86 12.60
CA ARG A 93 -17.68 -0.06 13.60
C ARG A 93 -18.00 -1.52 13.30
N THR A 94 -19.15 -1.84 12.74
CA THR A 94 -19.63 -3.23 12.55
C THR A 94 -19.58 -3.71 11.11
N VAL A 95 -19.08 -2.91 10.16
CA VAL A 95 -19.16 -3.22 8.71
C VAL A 95 -18.54 -4.57 8.34
N PHE A 96 -17.35 -4.90 8.86
CA PHE A 96 -16.67 -6.16 8.57
C PHE A 96 -17.29 -7.33 9.32
N ARG A 97 -17.66 -7.12 10.58
CA ARG A 97 -18.41 -8.10 11.37
C ARG A 97 -19.70 -8.52 10.66
N ARG A 98 -20.45 -7.56 10.11
CA ARG A 98 -21.69 -7.81 9.34
C ARG A 98 -21.42 -8.60 8.07
N ALA A 99 -20.40 -8.21 7.32
CA ALA A 99 -20.05 -8.90 6.09
C ALA A 99 -19.62 -10.36 6.33
N LEU A 100 -18.97 -10.64 7.46
CA LEU A 100 -18.49 -11.97 7.82
C LEU A 100 -19.55 -12.86 8.46
N ALA A 101 -20.56 -12.27 9.13
CA ALA A 101 -21.50 -13.00 10.00
C ALA A 101 -22.26 -14.11 9.29
N ASP A 102 -22.63 -13.91 8.02
CA ASP A 102 -23.45 -14.87 7.27
C ASP A 102 -22.65 -16.12 6.84
N GLU A 103 -21.31 -16.05 6.80
CA GLU A 103 -20.46 -17.17 6.38
C GLU A 103 -19.47 -17.63 7.47
N ILE A 104 -19.51 -17.03 8.67
CA ILE A 104 -18.51 -17.26 9.72
C ILE A 104 -18.33 -18.74 10.08
N GLY A 105 -19.42 -19.53 10.02
CA GLY A 105 -19.40 -20.98 10.32
C GLY A 105 -18.64 -21.82 9.30
N ASP A 106 -18.38 -21.28 8.12
CA ASP A 106 -17.67 -21.96 7.03
C ASP A 106 -16.25 -21.41 6.81
N VAL A 107 -15.80 -20.46 7.64
CA VAL A 107 -14.49 -19.80 7.50
C VAL A 107 -13.45 -20.51 8.35
N ASP A 108 -12.32 -20.86 7.73
CA ASP A 108 -11.23 -21.60 8.36
C ASP A 108 -10.13 -20.71 8.91
N LEU A 109 -9.96 -19.50 8.34
CA LEU A 109 -8.98 -18.52 8.78
C LEU A 109 -9.42 -17.10 8.44
N VAL A 110 -9.32 -16.20 9.41
CA VAL A 110 -9.46 -14.78 9.19
C VAL A 110 -8.09 -14.09 9.34
N ILE A 111 -7.68 -13.30 8.34
CA ILE A 111 -6.46 -12.49 8.41
C ILE A 111 -6.87 -11.02 8.52
N VAL A 112 -6.45 -10.36 9.58
CA VAL A 112 -6.71 -8.93 9.76
C VAL A 112 -5.42 -8.14 9.78
N ALA A 113 -5.42 -6.95 9.17
CA ALA A 113 -4.33 -6.00 9.29
C ALA A 113 -4.83 -4.68 9.90
N SER A 114 -4.14 -4.22 10.95
CA SER A 114 -4.41 -2.95 11.60
C SER A 114 -3.14 -2.39 12.21
N VAL A 115 -2.54 -1.37 11.58
CA VAL A 115 -1.30 -0.78 12.08
C VAL A 115 -1.44 -0.25 13.50
N SER A 116 -2.56 0.38 13.84
CA SER A 116 -2.80 0.87 15.21
C SER A 116 -3.21 -0.23 16.19
N GLY A 117 -3.73 -1.36 15.71
CA GLY A 117 -4.37 -2.37 16.54
C GLY A 117 -5.69 -1.93 17.20
N MET A 118 -6.14 -0.67 16.97
CA MET A 118 -7.29 -0.07 17.64
C MET A 118 -8.51 0.14 16.76
N SER A 119 -8.45 -0.25 15.48
CA SER A 119 -9.58 -0.03 14.55
C SER A 119 -10.81 -0.79 15.03
N ALA A 120 -11.86 -0.06 15.41
CA ALA A 120 -13.04 -0.62 16.05
C ALA A 120 -13.74 -1.70 15.20
N ASN A 121 -13.78 -1.54 13.87
CA ASN A 121 -14.33 -2.55 12.96
C ASN A 121 -13.47 -3.83 12.89
N ILE A 122 -12.15 -3.72 13.06
CA ILE A 122 -11.26 -4.89 13.18
C ILE A 122 -11.47 -5.59 14.51
N THR A 123 -11.52 -4.85 15.61
CA THR A 123 -11.75 -5.42 16.95
C THR A 123 -13.10 -6.16 17.04
N GLU A 124 -14.17 -5.58 16.45
CA GLU A 124 -15.48 -6.22 16.36
C GLU A 124 -15.44 -7.53 15.55
N THR A 125 -14.65 -7.55 14.47
CA THR A 125 -14.49 -8.75 13.63
C THR A 125 -13.72 -9.84 14.36
N VAL A 126 -12.64 -9.47 15.06
CA VAL A 126 -11.89 -10.42 15.92
C VAL A 126 -12.79 -10.99 17.02
N GLY A 127 -13.66 -10.15 17.62
CA GLY A 127 -14.66 -10.58 18.59
C GLY A 127 -15.62 -11.63 18.03
N LEU A 128 -16.14 -11.41 16.81
CA LEU A 128 -16.99 -12.39 16.14
C LEU A 128 -16.25 -13.72 15.91
N CYS A 129 -15.02 -13.67 15.41
CA CYS A 129 -14.21 -14.87 15.18
C CYS A 129 -14.02 -15.66 16.47
N ARG A 130 -13.71 -15.00 17.59
CA ARG A 130 -13.56 -15.62 18.89
C ARG A 130 -14.87 -16.30 19.36
N ASP A 131 -16.01 -15.62 19.21
CA ASP A 131 -17.30 -16.14 19.62
C ASP A 131 -17.67 -17.42 18.82
N HIS A 132 -17.13 -17.58 17.62
CA HIS A 132 -17.32 -18.75 16.73
C HIS A 132 -16.11 -19.68 16.64
N GLN A 133 -15.06 -19.46 17.43
CA GLN A 133 -13.84 -20.27 17.46
C GLN A 133 -13.10 -20.34 16.09
N VAL A 134 -13.23 -19.30 15.27
CA VAL A 134 -12.51 -19.18 13.99
C VAL A 134 -11.12 -18.60 14.25
N PRO A 135 -10.05 -19.28 13.80
CA PRO A 135 -8.68 -18.80 13.98
C PRO A 135 -8.46 -17.45 13.30
N VAL A 136 -7.71 -16.58 13.97
CA VAL A 136 -7.34 -15.24 13.45
C VAL A 136 -5.83 -15.11 13.39
N LEU A 137 -5.31 -14.70 12.23
CA LEU A 137 -3.98 -14.12 12.07
C LEU A 137 -4.12 -12.60 12.09
N ALA A 138 -3.86 -11.98 13.23
CA ALA A 138 -3.93 -10.55 13.39
C ALA A 138 -2.55 -9.93 13.19
N VAL A 139 -2.37 -9.13 12.13
CA VAL A 139 -1.08 -8.50 11.81
C VAL A 139 -1.16 -7.01 12.13
N VAL A 140 -0.27 -6.56 13.03
CA VAL A 140 -0.41 -5.24 13.64
C VAL A 140 0.91 -4.49 13.79
N GLY A 141 0.83 -3.19 13.91
CA GLY A 141 1.93 -2.35 14.38
C GLY A 141 2.11 -2.46 15.91
N GLY A 142 3.21 -1.93 16.42
CA GLY A 142 3.49 -1.94 17.86
C GLY A 142 3.56 -3.34 18.45
N SER A 143 2.97 -3.54 19.63
CA SER A 143 2.89 -4.82 20.35
C SER A 143 1.63 -5.63 20.06
N GLY A 144 0.58 -4.99 19.56
CA GLY A 144 -0.73 -5.61 19.33
C GLY A 144 -1.60 -5.82 20.57
N ASP A 145 -1.16 -5.38 21.74
CA ASP A 145 -1.88 -5.57 23.03
C ASP A 145 -3.31 -5.01 23.03
N GLN A 146 -3.60 -4.09 22.12
CA GLN A 146 -4.88 -3.38 22.07
C GLN A 146 -6.00 -4.11 21.33
N LEU A 147 -5.68 -5.19 20.59
CA LEU A 147 -6.70 -6.00 19.92
C LEU A 147 -7.56 -6.83 20.88
N GLY A 148 -7.10 -7.03 22.09
CA GLY A 148 -7.71 -7.96 23.04
C GLY A 148 -7.34 -9.42 22.71
N PRO A 149 -8.02 -10.40 23.35
CA PRO A 149 -7.75 -11.81 23.14
C PRO A 149 -8.05 -12.24 21.70
N VAL A 150 -7.10 -12.93 21.07
CA VAL A 150 -7.18 -13.47 19.71
C VAL A 150 -7.09 -14.98 19.79
N ASP A 151 -8.06 -15.68 19.20
CA ASP A 151 -7.94 -17.12 18.97
C ASP A 151 -7.10 -17.33 17.71
N GLY A 152 -5.84 -17.72 17.89
CA GLY A 152 -4.86 -17.80 16.81
C GLY A 152 -3.56 -17.08 17.13
N MET A 153 -3.19 -16.07 16.34
CA MET A 153 -1.90 -15.38 16.47
C MET A 153 -2.02 -13.87 16.29
N VAL A 154 -1.35 -13.12 17.16
CA VAL A 154 -1.00 -11.70 16.93
C VAL A 154 0.43 -11.62 16.44
N TRP A 155 0.61 -11.08 15.25
CA TRP A 155 1.89 -10.95 14.57
C TRP A 155 2.25 -9.47 14.45
N ALA A 156 3.13 -9.01 15.35
CA ALA A 156 3.39 -7.59 15.56
C ALA A 156 4.72 -7.14 14.94
N THR A 157 4.72 -5.95 14.33
CA THR A 157 5.95 -5.36 13.75
C THR A 157 6.92 -4.86 14.82
N GLY A 158 6.42 -4.51 16.00
CA GLY A 158 7.20 -3.91 17.09
C GLY A 158 7.59 -2.46 16.86
N THR A 159 7.05 -1.80 15.82
CA THR A 159 7.23 -0.37 15.57
C THR A 159 5.88 0.34 15.52
N THR A 160 5.83 1.57 16.02
CA THR A 160 4.66 2.44 15.97
C THR A 160 4.66 3.36 14.75
N ASP A 161 5.74 3.36 13.96
CA ASP A 161 5.76 4.08 12.69
C ASP A 161 4.79 3.42 11.71
N GLN A 162 3.78 4.17 11.29
CA GLN A 162 2.68 3.64 10.46
C GLN A 162 3.19 3.08 9.15
N GLN A 163 4.00 3.82 8.40
CA GLN A 163 4.44 3.43 7.07
C GLN A 163 5.46 2.30 7.11
N VAL A 164 6.39 2.33 8.07
CA VAL A 164 7.32 1.21 8.32
C VAL A 164 6.54 -0.05 8.71
N SER A 165 5.50 0.08 9.54
CA SER A 165 4.62 -1.05 9.89
C SER A 165 3.88 -1.60 8.67
N GLU A 166 3.31 -0.74 7.83
CA GLU A 166 2.62 -1.16 6.60
C GLU A 166 3.53 -1.93 5.66
N ASP A 167 4.75 -1.44 5.44
CA ASP A 167 5.74 -2.11 4.59
C ASP A 167 6.22 -3.44 5.17
N ALA A 168 6.46 -3.48 6.49
CA ALA A 168 6.85 -4.70 7.16
C ALA A 168 5.74 -5.76 7.15
N ILE A 169 4.49 -5.36 7.38
CA ILE A 169 3.32 -6.23 7.33
C ILE A 169 3.13 -6.80 5.93
N LEU A 170 3.17 -5.94 4.89
CA LEU A 170 3.04 -6.42 3.51
C LEU A 170 4.12 -7.44 3.20
N THR A 171 5.38 -7.11 3.49
CA THR A 171 6.52 -7.97 3.21
C THR A 171 6.41 -9.31 3.95
N ALA A 172 6.16 -9.28 5.26
CA ALA A 172 6.07 -10.50 6.07
C ALA A 172 4.91 -11.40 5.66
N LEU A 173 3.72 -10.83 5.40
CA LEU A 173 2.57 -11.59 4.92
C LEU A 173 2.80 -12.20 3.54
N THR A 174 3.43 -11.46 2.62
CA THR A 174 3.77 -11.94 1.29
C THR A 174 4.74 -13.11 1.37
N LEU A 175 5.79 -12.98 2.19
CA LEU A 175 6.76 -14.06 2.42
C LEU A 175 6.11 -15.27 3.09
N ALA A 176 5.24 -15.07 4.08
CA ALA A 176 4.53 -16.16 4.74
C ALA A 176 3.56 -16.88 3.79
N ALA A 177 2.85 -16.13 2.92
CA ALA A 177 1.99 -16.72 1.90
C ALA A 177 2.80 -17.57 0.90
N ALA A 178 3.92 -17.06 0.39
CA ALA A 178 4.82 -17.82 -0.47
C ALA A 178 5.37 -19.08 0.23
N ALA A 179 5.66 -18.98 1.52
CA ALA A 179 6.15 -20.08 2.34
C ALA A 179 5.16 -21.24 2.48
N THR A 180 3.87 -21.01 2.22
CA THR A 180 2.87 -22.10 2.27
C THR A 180 3.02 -23.09 1.11
N GLU A 181 3.59 -22.69 -0.02
CA GLU A 181 3.78 -23.53 -1.20
C GLU A 181 4.92 -24.53 -1.02
N GLU A 182 6.08 -24.07 -0.56
CA GLU A 182 7.29 -24.90 -0.43
C GLU A 182 8.03 -24.62 0.88
N PRO A 183 7.88 -25.50 1.89
CA PRO A 183 8.48 -25.35 3.21
C PRO A 183 10.00 -25.17 3.21
N GLU A 184 10.67 -25.86 2.30
CA GLU A 184 12.16 -25.89 2.23
C GLU A 184 12.74 -24.66 1.52
N ARG A 185 11.92 -23.90 0.79
CA ARG A 185 12.32 -22.68 0.05
C ARG A 185 12.08 -21.37 0.81
N VAL A 186 11.55 -21.41 2.02
CA VAL A 186 11.15 -20.20 2.77
C VAL A 186 12.30 -19.24 3.03
N LEU A 187 13.48 -19.75 3.30
CA LEU A 187 14.65 -18.91 3.62
C LEU A 187 15.15 -18.12 2.41
N LEU A 188 15.11 -18.71 1.22
CA LEU A 188 15.67 -18.09 0.02
C LEU A 188 14.93 -16.80 -0.40
N PRO A 189 13.60 -16.76 -0.53
CA PRO A 189 12.85 -15.54 -0.80
C PRO A 189 13.02 -14.47 0.28
N VAL A 190 13.08 -14.86 1.55
CA VAL A 190 13.31 -13.94 2.68
C VAL A 190 14.66 -13.28 2.57
N GLU A 191 15.73 -14.08 2.41
CA GLU A 191 17.09 -13.56 2.26
C GLU A 191 17.22 -12.67 1.02
N GLN A 192 16.65 -13.09 -0.12
CA GLN A 192 16.66 -12.30 -1.34
C GLN A 192 15.93 -10.95 -1.15
N HIS A 193 14.79 -10.96 -0.46
CA HIS A 193 14.05 -9.73 -0.21
C HIS A 193 14.79 -8.78 0.73
N LEU A 194 15.32 -9.28 1.85
CA LEU A 194 16.13 -8.49 2.77
C LEU A 194 17.41 -7.98 2.12
N HIS A 195 18.02 -8.80 1.25
CA HIS A 195 19.18 -8.37 0.47
C HIS A 195 18.79 -7.29 -0.55
N ALA A 196 17.65 -7.41 -1.21
CA ALA A 196 17.14 -6.40 -2.13
C ALA A 196 16.87 -5.07 -1.43
N LEU A 197 16.26 -5.08 -0.24
CA LEU A 197 16.08 -3.89 0.59
C LEU A 197 17.43 -3.21 0.90
N ALA A 198 18.44 -4.01 1.29
CA ALA A 198 19.78 -3.50 1.60
C ALA A 198 20.55 -3.01 0.35
N ALA A 199 20.29 -3.62 -0.80
CA ALA A 199 20.98 -3.31 -2.06
C ALA A 199 20.43 -2.07 -2.78
N MET A 200 19.33 -1.47 -2.31
CA MET A 200 18.79 -0.25 -2.91
C MET A 200 19.80 0.89 -2.75
N ALA A 201 20.45 1.26 -3.86
CA ALA A 201 21.53 2.26 -3.88
C ALA A 201 21.06 3.62 -3.33
N PRO A 202 21.50 4.05 -2.12
CA PRO A 202 20.88 5.19 -1.42
C PRO A 202 20.91 6.49 -2.22
N GLN A 203 22.01 6.76 -2.94
CA GLN A 203 22.16 8.01 -3.70
C GLN A 203 21.22 8.05 -4.92
N ARG A 204 21.07 6.93 -5.64
CA ARG A 204 20.18 6.84 -6.81
C ARG A 204 18.72 6.92 -6.39
N LEU A 205 18.33 6.14 -5.38
CA LEU A 205 16.99 6.15 -4.82
C LEU A 205 16.65 7.52 -4.25
N GLY A 206 17.53 8.10 -3.44
CA GLY A 206 17.35 9.44 -2.87
C GLY A 206 17.19 10.52 -3.92
N GLY A 207 17.94 10.45 -5.02
CA GLY A 207 17.80 11.38 -6.14
C GLY A 207 16.45 11.25 -6.87
N TRP A 208 15.97 10.01 -7.04
CA TRP A 208 14.66 9.74 -7.63
C TRP A 208 13.52 10.21 -6.71
N VAL A 209 13.59 9.86 -5.41
CA VAL A 209 12.61 10.28 -4.40
C VAL A 209 12.56 11.80 -4.29
N ALA A 210 13.70 12.48 -4.26
CA ALA A 210 13.77 13.95 -4.24
C ALA A 210 13.04 14.58 -5.42
N ALA A 211 13.28 14.05 -6.61
CA ALA A 211 12.65 14.53 -7.83
C ALA A 211 11.14 14.26 -7.87
N ALA A 212 10.70 13.07 -7.42
CA ALA A 212 9.30 12.71 -7.30
C ALA A 212 8.60 13.59 -6.26
N THR A 213 9.21 13.80 -5.09
CA THR A 213 8.72 14.71 -4.05
C THR A 213 8.49 16.12 -4.59
N GLN A 214 9.46 16.69 -5.30
CA GLN A 214 9.33 18.02 -5.88
C GLN A 214 8.18 18.08 -6.89
N ALA A 215 8.06 17.06 -7.75
CA ALA A 215 7.01 17.01 -8.76
C ALA A 215 5.62 16.88 -8.11
N VAL A 216 5.44 15.97 -7.14
CA VAL A 216 4.17 15.80 -6.41
C VAL A 216 3.81 17.06 -5.63
N THR A 217 4.76 17.68 -4.94
CA THR A 217 4.54 18.95 -4.23
C THR A 217 4.04 20.03 -5.18
N ASN A 218 4.64 20.15 -6.36
CA ASN A 218 4.22 21.12 -7.40
C ASN A 218 2.81 20.82 -7.91
N VAL A 219 2.48 19.54 -8.16
CA VAL A 219 1.13 19.12 -8.58
C VAL A 219 0.09 19.54 -7.54
N ILE A 220 0.35 19.29 -6.26
CA ILE A 220 -0.56 19.65 -5.16
C ILE A 220 -0.74 21.18 -5.09
N ARG A 221 0.36 21.95 -5.17
CA ARG A 221 0.31 23.42 -5.15
C ARG A 221 -0.45 24.02 -6.32
N HIS A 222 -0.27 23.48 -7.51
CA HIS A 222 -0.86 24.02 -8.74
C HIS A 222 -2.17 23.32 -9.13
N ARG A 223 -2.71 22.46 -8.26
CA ARG A 223 -3.97 21.72 -8.47
C ARG A 223 -3.98 20.94 -9.80
N ARG A 224 -2.87 20.28 -10.09
CA ARG A 224 -2.72 19.37 -11.21
C ARG A 224 -3.10 17.96 -10.80
N ALA A 225 -3.08 17.02 -11.75
CA ALA A 225 -3.40 15.63 -11.51
C ALA A 225 -2.15 14.75 -11.37
N LEU A 226 -2.30 13.68 -10.59
CA LEU A 226 -1.35 12.58 -10.46
C LEU A 226 -1.95 11.32 -11.08
N TYR A 227 -1.16 10.60 -11.83
CA TYR A 227 -1.52 9.32 -12.42
C TYR A 227 -0.58 8.26 -11.87
N VAL A 228 -1.10 7.15 -11.35
CA VAL A 228 -0.31 6.01 -10.88
C VAL A 228 -0.79 4.78 -11.63
N LEU A 229 -0.04 4.37 -12.62
CA LEU A 229 -0.45 3.38 -13.60
C LEU A 229 0.46 2.15 -13.56
N CYS A 230 -0.14 0.97 -13.62
CA CYS A 230 0.54 -0.30 -13.76
C CYS A 230 -0.05 -1.06 -14.95
N PRO A 231 0.53 -0.91 -16.15
CA PRO A 231 0.04 -1.57 -17.36
C PRO A 231 0.12 -3.10 -17.30
N ASP A 232 1.05 -3.65 -16.52
CA ASP A 232 1.29 -5.08 -16.43
C ASP A 232 0.29 -5.80 -15.51
N GLY A 233 -0.45 -5.07 -14.67
CA GLY A 233 -1.41 -5.66 -13.73
C GLY A 233 -0.77 -6.41 -12.55
N GLY A 234 -1.46 -7.44 -12.05
CA GLY A 234 -0.93 -8.32 -11.01
C GLY A 234 -0.68 -7.65 -9.64
N PRO A 235 0.25 -8.19 -8.83
CA PRO A 235 0.58 -7.63 -7.51
C PRO A 235 1.03 -6.16 -7.56
N LEU A 236 1.74 -5.78 -8.60
CA LEU A 236 2.21 -4.41 -8.78
C LEU A 236 1.06 -3.41 -8.99
N ALA A 237 -0.07 -3.84 -9.56
CA ALA A 237 -1.27 -3.00 -9.67
C ALA A 237 -1.86 -2.69 -8.28
N LEU A 238 -1.81 -3.63 -7.33
CA LEU A 238 -2.23 -3.39 -5.95
C LEU A 238 -1.31 -2.39 -5.24
N ALA A 239 0.00 -2.44 -5.51
CA ALA A 239 0.96 -1.43 -5.05
C ALA A 239 0.67 -0.06 -5.69
N ALA A 240 0.26 -0.01 -6.97
CA ALA A 240 -0.16 1.22 -7.63
C ALA A 240 -1.42 1.84 -7.00
N GLU A 241 -2.43 1.02 -6.70
CA GLU A 241 -3.63 1.48 -5.97
C GLU A 241 -3.27 2.02 -4.58
N HIS A 242 -2.39 1.33 -3.85
CA HIS A 242 -1.94 1.79 -2.53
C HIS A 242 -1.15 3.10 -2.63
N PHE A 243 -0.26 3.22 -3.61
CA PHE A 243 0.48 4.46 -3.86
C PHE A 243 -0.47 5.62 -4.19
N ALA A 244 -1.46 5.39 -5.04
CA ALA A 244 -2.48 6.39 -5.36
C ALA A 244 -3.27 6.83 -4.13
N HIS A 245 -3.66 5.87 -3.26
CA HIS A 245 -4.30 6.17 -1.98
C HIS A 245 -3.42 7.06 -1.10
N ASN A 246 -2.14 6.72 -0.96
CA ASN A 246 -1.21 7.47 -0.14
C ASN A 246 -0.95 8.89 -0.68
N LEU A 247 -0.86 9.06 -2.00
CA LEU A 247 -0.73 10.38 -2.62
C LEU A 247 -1.98 11.25 -2.41
N HIS A 248 -3.16 10.65 -2.47
CA HIS A 248 -4.42 11.37 -2.27
C HIS A 248 -4.66 11.71 -0.80
N TRP A 249 -4.43 10.75 0.10
CA TRP A 249 -4.81 10.84 1.51
C TRP A 249 -3.65 11.22 2.42
N ASP A 250 -2.54 10.46 2.36
CA ASP A 250 -1.45 10.61 3.35
C ASP A 250 -0.52 11.78 3.06
N ALA A 251 -0.20 12.06 1.78
CA ALA A 251 0.73 13.13 1.44
C ALA A 251 0.26 14.52 1.92
N PRO A 252 -1.03 14.92 1.79
CA PRO A 252 -1.53 16.20 2.29
C PRO A 252 -2.00 16.16 3.75
N LEU A 253 -2.07 14.99 4.39
CA LEU A 253 -2.72 14.82 5.68
C LEU A 253 -2.06 15.66 6.78
N GLY A 254 -2.89 16.44 7.50
CA GLY A 254 -2.45 17.27 8.61
C GLY A 254 -1.77 18.57 8.20
N VAL A 255 -1.60 18.85 6.91
CA VAL A 255 -1.00 20.11 6.43
C VAL A 255 -2.08 21.16 6.22
N ALA A 256 -2.02 22.22 7.00
CA ALA A 256 -3.02 23.30 6.98
C ALA A 256 -3.12 23.96 5.59
N GLY A 257 -4.33 24.16 5.11
CA GLY A 257 -4.61 24.84 3.83
C GLY A 257 -4.31 24.02 2.57
N VAL A 258 -3.78 22.80 2.70
CA VAL A 258 -3.50 21.92 1.57
C VAL A 258 -4.76 21.08 1.26
N ARG A 259 -5.10 21.02 -0.03
CA ARG A 259 -6.18 20.16 -0.51
C ARG A 259 -5.60 18.88 -1.13
N PRO A 260 -6.28 17.74 -0.96
CA PRO A 260 -5.88 16.50 -1.64
C PRO A 260 -5.80 16.71 -3.15
N PRO A 261 -4.77 16.16 -3.83
CA PRO A 261 -4.67 16.18 -5.28
C PRO A 261 -5.71 15.24 -5.92
N VAL A 262 -6.03 15.48 -7.19
CA VAL A 262 -6.70 14.47 -8.00
C VAL A 262 -5.69 13.38 -8.33
N VAL A 263 -5.99 12.15 -7.94
CA VAL A 263 -5.14 10.99 -8.25
C VAL A 263 -5.95 9.99 -9.07
N VAL A 264 -5.44 9.64 -10.23
CA VAL A 264 -6.01 8.63 -11.14
C VAL A 264 -5.16 7.38 -11.03
N SER A 265 -5.79 6.26 -10.70
CA SER A 265 -5.17 4.93 -10.68
C SER A 265 -5.95 3.97 -11.59
N ALA A 266 -5.99 2.69 -11.26
CA ALA A 266 -6.76 1.72 -12.05
C ALA A 266 -8.22 2.19 -12.26
N PRO A 267 -8.77 2.04 -13.48
CA PRO A 267 -10.17 2.32 -13.74
C PRO A 267 -11.08 1.39 -12.96
N SER A 268 -12.36 1.75 -12.84
CA SER A 268 -13.34 0.85 -12.22
C SER A 268 -13.43 -0.49 -12.96
N LEU A 269 -13.91 -1.54 -12.28
CA LEU A 269 -14.14 -2.84 -12.93
C LEU A 269 -15.06 -2.71 -14.15
N ALA A 270 -16.06 -1.83 -14.07
CA ALA A 270 -16.98 -1.58 -15.20
C ALA A 270 -16.25 -0.95 -16.40
N ASP A 271 -15.41 0.06 -16.14
CA ASP A 271 -14.62 0.69 -17.21
C ASP A 271 -13.64 -0.29 -17.82
N MET A 272 -12.93 -1.09 -16.99
CA MET A 272 -11.97 -2.10 -17.49
C MET A 272 -12.67 -3.15 -18.32
N SER A 273 -13.83 -3.67 -17.89
CA SER A 273 -14.55 -4.67 -18.65
C SER A 273 -15.04 -4.14 -20.01
N ALA A 274 -15.52 -2.89 -20.05
CA ALA A 274 -15.90 -2.23 -21.28
C ALA A 274 -14.70 -2.02 -22.23
N ILE A 275 -13.60 -1.49 -21.69
CA ILE A 275 -12.37 -1.24 -22.47
C ILE A 275 -11.84 -2.53 -23.07
N TYR A 276 -11.72 -3.61 -22.28
CA TYR A 276 -11.19 -4.88 -22.79
C TYR A 276 -12.16 -5.63 -23.72
N ASN A 277 -13.47 -5.42 -23.56
CA ASN A 277 -14.45 -5.96 -24.52
C ASN A 277 -14.30 -5.33 -25.89
N ASP A 278 -14.15 -4.00 -25.93
CA ASP A 278 -14.09 -3.25 -27.19
C ASP A 278 -12.67 -3.18 -27.78
N HIS A 279 -11.65 -3.22 -26.92
CA HIS A 279 -10.25 -3.04 -27.28
C HIS A 279 -9.35 -4.05 -26.52
N PRO A 280 -9.07 -5.22 -27.08
CA PRO A 280 -8.29 -6.25 -26.42
C PRO A 280 -6.79 -5.90 -26.20
N ASP A 281 -6.29 -4.79 -26.76
CA ASP A 281 -4.93 -4.31 -26.53
C ASP A 281 -4.84 -3.64 -25.13
N PRO A 282 -4.07 -4.21 -24.18
CA PRO A 282 -3.92 -3.67 -22.83
C PRO A 282 -3.47 -2.18 -22.77
N ALA A 283 -2.70 -1.75 -23.77
CA ALA A 283 -2.27 -0.35 -23.88
C ALA A 283 -3.43 0.63 -24.10
N HIS A 284 -4.58 0.15 -24.57
CA HIS A 284 -5.76 1.00 -24.73
C HIS A 284 -6.31 1.48 -23.40
N GLY A 285 -6.32 0.61 -22.38
CA GLY A 285 -6.71 0.98 -21.02
C GLY A 285 -5.85 2.12 -20.44
N VAL A 286 -4.54 2.06 -20.67
CA VAL A 286 -3.62 3.12 -20.21
C VAL A 286 -3.85 4.42 -20.97
N ARG A 287 -4.06 4.36 -22.30
CA ARG A 287 -4.39 5.56 -23.09
C ARG A 287 -5.68 6.21 -22.64
N TYR A 288 -6.69 5.40 -22.32
CA TYR A 288 -7.94 5.90 -21.75
C TYR A 288 -7.72 6.65 -20.44
N GLN A 289 -6.94 6.08 -19.52
CA GLN A 289 -6.61 6.73 -18.24
C GLN A 289 -5.87 8.05 -18.43
N LEU A 290 -5.00 8.14 -19.44
CA LEU A 290 -4.21 9.34 -19.74
C LEU A 290 -4.94 10.35 -20.64
N ALA A 291 -6.15 10.06 -21.09
CA ALA A 291 -6.90 10.94 -22.01
C ALA A 291 -7.14 12.36 -21.46
N SER A 292 -7.18 12.51 -20.14
CA SER A 292 -7.33 13.82 -19.45
C SER A 292 -6.01 14.41 -18.95
N ALA A 293 -4.88 13.74 -19.14
CA ALA A 293 -3.59 14.23 -18.69
C ALA A 293 -3.15 15.46 -19.50
N SER A 294 -2.47 16.38 -18.83
CA SER A 294 -2.11 17.70 -19.36
C SER A 294 -0.67 18.08 -18.97
N PRO A 295 -0.06 19.04 -19.64
CA PRO A 295 1.25 19.53 -19.25
C PRO A 295 1.29 20.00 -17.79
N GLY A 296 2.31 19.53 -17.06
CA GLY A 296 2.48 19.80 -15.63
C GLY A 296 1.83 18.79 -14.68
N ASP A 297 1.05 17.83 -15.21
CA ASP A 297 0.66 16.65 -14.47
C ASP A 297 1.85 15.70 -14.26
N VAL A 298 1.72 14.74 -13.35
CA VAL A 298 2.75 13.73 -13.08
C VAL A 298 2.18 12.35 -13.29
N VAL A 299 2.92 11.53 -14.02
CA VAL A 299 2.59 10.13 -14.30
C VAL A 299 3.65 9.22 -13.68
N PHE A 300 3.25 8.40 -12.72
CA PHE A 300 4.04 7.28 -12.24
C PHE A 300 3.68 6.03 -13.04
N LEU A 301 4.66 5.44 -13.69
CA LEU A 301 4.53 4.17 -14.39
C LEU A 301 5.27 3.09 -13.58
N LEU A 302 4.55 2.03 -13.23
CA LEU A 302 5.09 0.87 -12.52
C LEU A 302 5.10 -0.32 -13.46
N ALA A 303 6.25 -0.95 -13.65
CA ALA A 303 6.40 -2.04 -14.61
C ALA A 303 7.38 -3.11 -14.13
N TYR A 304 7.07 -4.38 -14.43
CA TYR A 304 8.03 -5.46 -14.23
C TYR A 304 9.15 -5.38 -15.27
N ASP A 305 8.81 -5.12 -16.52
CA ASP A 305 9.72 -4.99 -17.64
C ASP A 305 9.52 -3.65 -18.37
N SER A 306 10.55 -2.80 -18.36
CA SER A 306 10.51 -1.50 -19.04
C SER A 306 10.60 -1.61 -20.57
N ASP A 307 10.99 -2.77 -21.12
CA ASP A 307 11.08 -2.98 -22.54
C ASP A 307 9.80 -3.57 -23.16
N GLY A 308 8.82 -3.91 -22.32
CA GLY A 308 7.52 -4.41 -22.74
C GLY A 308 6.77 -3.45 -23.66
N ARG A 309 6.05 -4.01 -24.64
CA ARG A 309 5.28 -3.21 -25.61
C ARG A 309 4.27 -2.28 -24.91
N THR A 310 3.56 -2.79 -23.91
CA THR A 310 2.51 -2.05 -23.21
C THR A 310 3.07 -0.87 -22.45
N ILE A 311 4.21 -1.06 -21.75
CA ILE A 311 4.83 0.02 -20.97
C ILE A 311 5.42 1.11 -21.89
N ARG A 312 5.98 0.74 -23.03
CA ARG A 312 6.45 1.71 -24.04
C ARG A 312 5.29 2.55 -24.56
N GLN A 313 4.19 1.91 -24.95
CA GLN A 313 2.99 2.63 -25.41
C GLN A 313 2.38 3.52 -24.33
N ALA A 314 2.43 3.10 -23.06
CA ALA A 314 2.02 3.92 -21.92
C ALA A 314 2.92 5.15 -21.74
N ALA A 315 4.23 4.95 -21.82
CA ALA A 315 5.21 6.02 -21.71
C ALA A 315 5.09 7.03 -22.88
N ASP A 316 4.90 6.54 -24.09
CA ASP A 316 4.68 7.39 -25.27
C ASP A 316 3.38 8.20 -25.15
N ALA A 317 2.30 7.56 -24.69
CA ALA A 317 1.03 8.25 -24.45
C ALA A 317 1.19 9.34 -23.39
N ALA A 318 1.83 9.03 -22.25
CA ALA A 318 2.12 10.00 -21.21
C ALA A 318 3.02 11.15 -21.71
N PHE A 319 4.04 10.84 -22.51
CA PHE A 319 4.93 11.85 -23.10
C PHE A 319 4.19 12.83 -24.01
N GLN A 320 3.25 12.33 -24.82
CA GLN A 320 2.44 13.16 -25.74
C GLN A 320 1.54 14.16 -25.00
N THR A 321 1.19 13.89 -23.73
CA THR A 321 0.42 14.83 -22.90
C THR A 321 1.23 15.98 -22.34
N GLY A 322 2.58 15.91 -22.38
CA GLY A 322 3.49 16.86 -21.75
C GLY A 322 3.59 16.71 -20.22
N ALA A 323 3.11 15.61 -19.67
CA ALA A 323 3.24 15.29 -18.26
C ALA A 323 4.66 14.87 -17.89
N HIS A 324 5.02 15.04 -16.61
CA HIS A 324 6.29 14.53 -16.06
C HIS A 324 6.19 13.04 -15.77
N ILE A 325 7.08 12.23 -16.33
CA ILE A 325 7.04 10.77 -16.20
C ILE A 325 8.09 10.30 -15.21
N PHE A 326 7.65 9.48 -14.24
CA PHE A 326 8.48 8.75 -13.29
C PHE A 326 8.24 7.25 -13.49
N LEU A 327 9.29 6.51 -13.82
CA LEU A 327 9.24 5.08 -14.07
C LEU A 327 9.92 4.31 -12.93
N LEU A 328 9.21 3.34 -12.36
CA LEU A 328 9.76 2.30 -11.50
C LEU A 328 9.67 0.97 -12.23
N HIS A 329 10.81 0.29 -12.41
CA HIS A 329 10.86 -0.97 -13.15
C HIS A 329 11.90 -1.92 -12.55
N ARG A 330 11.74 -3.22 -12.80
CA ARG A 330 12.67 -4.27 -12.37
C ARG A 330 13.67 -4.58 -13.47
N ASP A 331 13.19 -4.93 -14.64
CA ASP A 331 13.98 -5.45 -15.76
C ASP A 331 13.96 -4.48 -16.96
N GLY A 332 14.85 -4.76 -17.93
CA GLY A 332 14.95 -4.02 -19.19
C GLY A 332 15.82 -2.76 -19.11
N HIS A 333 15.80 -2.00 -20.17
CA HIS A 333 16.54 -0.76 -20.30
C HIS A 333 15.66 0.45 -19.98
N PRO A 334 16.24 1.53 -19.41
CA PRO A 334 15.49 2.77 -19.21
C PRO A 334 14.88 3.22 -20.54
N LEU A 335 13.61 3.60 -20.53
CA LEU A 335 12.97 4.17 -21.71
C LEU A 335 13.71 5.45 -22.12
N ALA A 336 14.21 5.49 -23.34
CA ALA A 336 15.05 6.58 -23.87
C ALA A 336 14.26 7.85 -24.22
N THR A 337 13.16 8.14 -23.53
CA THR A 337 12.31 9.29 -23.80
C THR A 337 12.79 10.52 -23.00
N ALA A 338 12.99 11.64 -23.66
CA ALA A 338 13.42 12.89 -23.03
C ALA A 338 12.45 13.28 -21.90
N GLY A 339 12.98 13.61 -20.72
CA GLY A 339 12.20 14.05 -19.56
C GLY A 339 11.75 12.93 -18.62
N GLN A 340 12.03 11.67 -18.90
CA GLN A 340 11.72 10.56 -18.01
C GLN A 340 12.74 10.43 -16.88
N ARG A 341 12.23 10.10 -15.68
CA ARG A 341 13.04 9.73 -14.52
C ARG A 341 12.77 8.27 -14.18
N SER A 342 13.76 7.43 -14.45
CA SER A 342 13.69 5.98 -14.27
C SER A 342 14.50 5.57 -13.05
N TYR A 343 13.93 4.67 -12.23
CA TYR A 343 14.62 3.97 -11.17
C TYR A 343 14.40 2.47 -11.32
N ARG A 344 15.50 1.72 -11.45
CA ARG A 344 15.48 0.27 -11.50
C ARG A 344 15.56 -0.28 -10.09
N VAL A 345 14.49 -0.96 -9.65
CA VAL A 345 14.48 -1.69 -8.38
C VAL A 345 15.37 -2.94 -8.47
N PRO A 346 15.93 -3.41 -7.35
CA PRO A 346 16.68 -4.67 -7.34
C PRO A 346 15.86 -5.85 -7.87
N PRO A 347 16.51 -6.88 -8.45
CA PRO A 347 15.82 -8.05 -8.97
C PRO A 347 15.21 -8.87 -7.82
N VAL A 348 13.89 -8.99 -7.85
CA VAL A 348 13.05 -9.80 -6.95
C VAL A 348 11.90 -10.38 -7.77
N ASP A 349 11.12 -11.28 -7.19
CA ASP A 349 9.88 -11.76 -7.82
C ASP A 349 8.80 -10.64 -7.92
N ASP A 350 7.67 -10.95 -8.51
CA ASP A 350 6.62 -9.96 -8.76
C ASP A 350 6.02 -9.38 -7.47
N PHE A 351 5.86 -10.20 -6.44
CA PHE A 351 5.35 -9.76 -5.15
C PHE A 351 6.41 -8.98 -4.36
N GLY A 352 7.65 -9.41 -4.41
CA GLY A 352 8.78 -8.67 -3.83
C GLY A 352 8.93 -7.30 -4.47
N MET A 353 8.72 -7.18 -5.79
CA MET A 353 8.71 -5.88 -6.47
C MET A 353 7.58 -4.99 -5.94
N ALA A 354 6.38 -5.53 -5.74
CA ALA A 354 5.26 -4.77 -5.18
C ALA A 354 5.60 -4.23 -3.77
N CYS A 355 6.26 -5.04 -2.92
CA CYS A 355 6.73 -4.62 -1.59
C CYS A 355 7.74 -3.46 -1.69
N LEU A 356 8.75 -3.57 -2.57
CA LEU A 356 9.76 -2.52 -2.74
C LEU A 356 9.16 -1.21 -3.27
N VAL A 357 8.25 -1.31 -4.24
CA VAL A 357 7.54 -0.15 -4.81
C VAL A 357 6.70 0.54 -3.75
N GLN A 358 6.03 -0.20 -2.87
CA GLN A 358 5.27 0.38 -1.77
C GLN A 358 6.17 1.17 -0.81
N SER A 359 7.33 0.63 -0.43
CA SER A 359 8.28 1.36 0.42
C SER A 359 8.77 2.65 -0.25
N ILE A 360 9.02 2.63 -1.56
CA ILE A 360 9.37 3.83 -2.32
C ILE A 360 8.21 4.83 -2.32
N ALA A 361 6.98 4.37 -2.50
CA ALA A 361 5.77 5.18 -2.45
C ALA A 361 5.61 5.90 -1.10
N HIS A 362 5.80 5.18 0.00
CA HIS A 362 5.77 5.76 1.35
C HIS A 362 6.86 6.80 1.55
N MET A 363 8.08 6.57 1.04
CA MET A 363 9.13 7.58 1.09
C MET A 363 8.74 8.86 0.35
N VAL A 364 8.15 8.76 -0.85
CA VAL A 364 7.66 9.92 -1.62
C VAL A 364 6.56 10.64 -0.85
N CYS A 365 5.59 9.93 -0.30
CA CYS A 365 4.48 10.55 0.45
C CYS A 365 4.96 11.25 1.71
N ARG A 366 5.85 10.63 2.49
CA ARG A 366 6.43 11.20 3.72
C ARG A 366 7.23 12.47 3.42
N THR A 367 8.09 12.43 2.42
CA THR A 367 8.90 13.58 2.04
C THR A 367 8.07 14.70 1.40
N THR A 368 7.01 14.37 0.66
CA THR A 368 6.04 15.35 0.13
C THR A 368 5.30 16.04 1.28
N ARG A 369 4.81 15.30 2.27
CA ARG A 369 4.17 15.88 3.46
C ARG A 369 5.09 16.86 4.18
N ALA A 370 6.35 16.45 4.40
CA ALA A 370 7.35 17.31 5.03
C ALA A 370 7.62 18.59 4.23
N ALA A 371 7.69 18.49 2.90
CA ALA A 371 7.87 19.66 2.02
C ALA A 371 6.67 20.61 2.07
N LEU A 372 5.44 20.07 2.04
CA LEU A 372 4.21 20.87 2.14
C LEU A 372 4.08 21.55 3.51
N ALA A 373 4.44 20.85 4.59
CA ALA A 373 4.40 21.38 5.95
C ALA A 373 5.41 22.51 6.16
N ALA A 374 6.61 22.39 5.58
CA ALA A 374 7.64 23.42 5.63
C ALA A 374 7.19 24.72 4.94
N ASP A 375 6.40 24.62 3.87
CA ASP A 375 5.86 25.79 3.17
C ASP A 375 4.69 26.46 3.90
N ALA A 376 3.91 25.67 4.64
CA ALA A 376 2.76 26.17 5.39
C ALA A 376 3.15 26.78 6.76
N ALA A 377 4.40 26.57 7.20
CA ALA A 377 4.91 27.10 8.45
C ALA A 377 5.12 28.63 8.38
N PRO A 378 4.76 29.40 9.42
CA PRO A 378 5.11 30.82 9.47
C PRO A 378 6.64 30.99 9.43
N PRO A 379 7.17 32.12 8.93
CA PRO A 379 8.61 32.34 8.73
C PRO A 379 9.47 32.06 9.96
N GLU A 380 8.92 32.22 11.15
CA GLU A 380 9.60 31.97 12.42
C GLU A 380 9.77 30.46 12.75
N ALA A 381 8.94 29.59 12.18
CA ALA A 381 9.03 28.14 12.35
C ALA A 381 9.91 27.45 11.28
N ALA A 382 10.36 28.17 10.27
CA ALA A 382 11.19 27.66 9.18
C ALA A 382 12.61 27.22 9.61
N ALA A 383 12.95 27.34 10.91
CA ALA A 383 14.23 26.90 11.46
C ALA A 383 14.35 25.38 11.69
N LEU A 384 13.24 24.62 11.60
CA LEU A 384 13.29 23.16 11.71
C LEU A 384 13.76 22.55 10.38
N SER A 385 14.77 21.70 10.46
CA SER A 385 15.23 20.99 9.27
C SER A 385 14.15 19.99 8.81
N PRO A 386 14.08 19.66 7.51
CA PRO A 386 13.20 18.58 7.02
C PRO A 386 13.41 17.25 7.74
N ARG A 387 14.61 17.02 8.31
CA ARG A 387 14.94 15.87 9.13
C ARG A 387 14.20 15.90 10.47
N ASP A 388 14.06 17.08 11.07
CA ASP A 388 13.33 17.25 12.33
C ASP A 388 11.82 17.13 12.11
N LEU A 389 11.30 17.61 10.96
CA LEU A 389 9.91 17.42 10.55
C LEU A 389 9.60 15.95 10.25
N MET A 390 10.50 15.21 9.62
CA MET A 390 10.36 13.77 9.39
C MET A 390 10.40 12.98 10.71
N ALA A 391 11.14 13.43 11.71
CA ALA A 391 11.22 12.82 13.03
C ALA A 391 9.99 13.12 13.92
N GLN A 392 9.31 14.25 13.73
CA GLN A 392 8.09 14.61 14.48
C GLN A 392 6.86 13.78 14.10
N ASP A 393 6.83 13.15 12.92
CA ASP A 393 5.75 12.23 12.51
C ASP A 393 5.74 10.91 13.33
N LEU A 394 6.72 10.71 14.21
CA LEU A 394 6.83 9.56 15.11
C LEU A 394 5.97 9.69 16.39
N ALA A 395 5.32 10.83 16.61
CA ALA A 395 4.41 10.97 17.74
C ALA A 395 3.11 10.20 17.49
N PRO A 396 2.59 9.43 18.48
CA PRO A 396 1.32 8.73 18.32
C PRO A 396 0.22 9.74 17.97
N ARG A 397 -0.47 9.49 16.86
CA ARG A 397 -1.59 10.33 16.42
C ARG A 397 -2.62 10.38 17.54
N ARG A 398 -2.83 11.56 18.13
CA ARG A 398 -4.01 11.81 18.94
C ARG A 398 -5.23 11.60 18.04
N GLU A 399 -6.20 10.81 18.51
CA GLU A 399 -7.49 10.67 17.85
C GLU A 399 -8.01 12.06 17.48
N LEU A 400 -8.23 12.29 16.19
CA LEU A 400 -9.06 13.37 15.73
C LEU A 400 -10.47 13.02 16.25
N SER A 401 -10.83 13.56 17.41
CA SER A 401 -12.21 13.58 17.86
C SER A 401 -13.01 14.27 16.74
N THR A 402 -13.79 13.49 16.00
CA THR A 402 -14.78 14.03 15.07
C THR A 402 -15.65 14.99 15.88
N PRO A 403 -15.77 16.26 15.48
CA PRO A 403 -16.74 17.12 16.11
C PRO A 403 -18.11 16.49 15.84
N SER A 404 -18.81 16.11 16.89
CA SER A 404 -20.20 15.71 16.83
C SER A 404 -20.97 16.91 16.28
N VAL A 405 -21.34 16.88 15.02
CA VAL A 405 -22.32 17.80 14.46
C VAL A 405 -23.67 17.40 15.08
N PRO A 406 -24.32 18.25 15.85
CA PRO A 406 -25.64 17.96 16.35
C PRO A 406 -26.60 17.86 15.15
N LEU A 407 -27.23 16.71 14.98
CA LEU A 407 -28.39 16.59 14.10
C LEU A 407 -29.57 17.29 14.80
N GLU A 408 -29.64 18.60 14.69
CA GLU A 408 -30.86 19.33 15.04
C GLU A 408 -31.93 19.07 13.96
N GLY A 409 -32.99 18.50 14.46
CA GLY A 409 -34.36 18.48 14.01
C GLY A 409 -34.69 18.77 12.54
N ARG A 410 -35.22 17.75 11.86
CA ARG A 410 -36.22 17.99 10.82
C ARG A 410 -37.56 17.38 11.24
N PRO A 411 -38.65 18.11 10.96
CA PRO A 411 -40.01 17.74 11.33
C PRO A 411 -40.52 16.51 10.62
#